data_3db93cbc277c21f539b525e03ed9630d
#
_entry.id   3db93cbc277c21f539b525e03ed9630d
#
_cell.length_a   1.000
_cell.length_b   1.000
_cell.length_c   1.000
_cell.angle_alpha   90.00
_cell.angle_beta   90.00
_cell.angle_gamma   90.00
#
_symmetry.space_group_name_H-M   'P 1'
#
loop_
_entity.id
_entity.type
_entity.pdbx_description
1 polymer ?
#
loop_
_entity_poly.entity_id
_entity_poly.type
_entity_poly.pdbx_seq_one_letter_code
_entity_poly.pdbx_strand_id
1 'polypeptide(L)'
;MQKSIIITGAGRGIGAATAKTFLEAGYRVGLVGRNEDTLKAAAGDHPNSMVLVCDVGDPASVDQAFGTAMHAWGRLDVLFNNAGRGSPPKTADETDIDTWMDVVRVNLTGSFLCARAAFAIMRSQSPQGGRIINNGSVSAHAPRPGSAPYTSTKHAITGLTKSLSLDGRRYDIACGQIDIGNALTEMVEPMKTGMPQADGSIRPEATMDVAHVANSVFHMAEMPLDANVQFMTVMAPKMPFIGRG
;
A
#
# COMPACT_ATOMS: atom_id res chain seq x y z
N MET A 1 -5.79 16.06 19.52
CA MET A 1 -4.53 15.26 19.51
C MET A 1 -4.07 15.17 18.06
N GLN A 2 -2.77 15.33 17.75
CA GLN A 2 -2.26 15.24 16.39
C GLN A 2 -2.38 13.78 15.88
N LYS A 3 -3.01 13.58 14.73
CA LYS A 3 -3.16 12.25 14.12
C LYS A 3 -1.83 11.69 13.63
N SER A 4 -1.72 10.38 13.54
CA SER A 4 -0.52 9.67 13.10
C SER A 4 -0.83 8.63 12.02
N ILE A 5 0.12 8.44 11.10
CA ILE A 5 0.04 7.43 10.05
C ILE A 5 1.40 6.74 9.89
N ILE A 6 1.37 5.42 9.69
CA ILE A 6 2.52 4.67 9.17
C ILE A 6 2.23 4.32 7.71
N ILE A 7 3.21 4.60 6.83
CA ILE A 7 3.14 4.31 5.39
C ILE A 7 4.27 3.36 5.03
N THR A 8 3.94 2.16 4.56
CA THR A 8 4.95 1.21 4.11
C THR A 8 5.31 1.44 2.64
N GLY A 9 6.57 1.21 2.27
CA GLY A 9 7.07 1.55 0.94
C GLY A 9 7.09 3.05 0.66
N ALA A 10 7.39 3.86 1.70
CA ALA A 10 7.26 5.32 1.66
C ALA A 10 8.42 6.06 0.98
N GLY A 11 9.49 5.38 0.58
CA GLY A 11 10.69 6.04 0.04
C GLY A 11 10.54 6.54 -1.41
N ARG A 12 9.50 6.16 -2.15
CA ARG A 12 9.28 6.56 -3.55
C ARG A 12 7.84 6.34 -4.00
N GLY A 13 7.52 6.84 -5.19
CA GLY A 13 6.25 6.61 -5.87
C GLY A 13 5.02 6.98 -5.03
N ILE A 14 4.04 6.09 -4.99
CA ILE A 14 2.78 6.31 -4.26
C ILE A 14 3.02 6.58 -2.78
N GLY A 15 3.91 5.81 -2.14
CA GLY A 15 4.19 5.96 -0.72
C GLY A 15 4.79 7.32 -0.38
N ALA A 16 5.76 7.81 -1.16
CA ALA A 16 6.36 9.12 -0.96
C ALA A 16 5.37 10.25 -1.21
N ALA A 17 4.56 10.18 -2.28
CA ALA A 17 3.51 11.16 -2.57
C ALA A 17 2.47 11.20 -1.43
N THR A 18 2.06 10.03 -0.93
CA THR A 18 1.15 9.93 0.22
C THR A 18 1.78 10.53 1.48
N ALA A 19 3.05 10.22 1.77
CA ALA A 19 3.75 10.78 2.92
C ALA A 19 3.76 12.32 2.88
N LYS A 20 4.08 12.91 1.72
CA LYS A 20 4.02 14.36 1.51
C LYS A 20 2.64 14.94 1.82
N THR A 21 1.57 14.35 1.25
CA THR A 21 0.18 14.81 1.47
C THR A 21 -0.19 14.80 2.96
N PHE A 22 0.18 13.74 3.71
CA PHE A 22 -0.14 13.65 5.12
C PHE A 22 0.73 14.57 6.00
N LEU A 23 2.00 14.80 5.63
CA LEU A 23 2.86 15.78 6.31
C LEU A 23 2.30 17.21 6.15
N GLU A 24 1.91 17.59 4.93
CA GLU A 24 1.28 18.88 4.64
C GLU A 24 -0.06 19.07 5.39
N ALA A 25 -0.79 17.98 5.63
CA ALA A 25 -2.00 17.97 6.44
C ALA A 25 -1.74 17.95 7.97
N GLY A 26 -0.47 18.00 8.39
CA GLY A 26 -0.09 18.08 9.81
C GLY A 26 -0.08 16.76 10.57
N TYR A 27 -0.11 15.61 9.89
CA TYR A 27 0.03 14.31 10.53
C TYR A 27 1.48 14.06 11.00
N ARG A 28 1.64 13.23 12.04
CA ARG A 28 2.90 12.52 12.30
C ARG A 28 2.97 11.35 11.33
N VAL A 29 4.04 11.27 10.54
CA VAL A 29 4.17 10.30 9.45
C VAL A 29 5.38 9.40 9.67
N GLY A 30 5.16 8.11 9.85
CA GLY A 30 6.19 7.07 9.85
C GLY A 30 6.43 6.56 8.42
N LEU A 31 7.61 6.87 7.89
CA LEU A 31 8.02 6.43 6.57
C LEU A 31 8.77 5.10 6.69
N VAL A 32 8.12 4.01 6.32
CA VAL A 32 8.66 2.64 6.42
C VAL A 32 9.21 2.16 5.08
N GLY A 33 10.42 1.62 5.07
CA GLY A 33 11.06 1.03 3.88
C GLY A 33 12.47 0.54 4.18
N ARG A 34 13.12 -0.13 3.21
CA ARG A 34 14.43 -0.76 3.39
C ARG A 34 15.61 0.19 3.19
N ASN A 35 15.46 1.21 2.38
CA ASN A 35 16.54 2.12 2.01
C ASN A 35 16.36 3.45 2.76
N GLU A 36 17.27 3.72 3.69
CA GLU A 36 17.23 4.89 4.56
C GLU A 36 17.34 6.21 3.78
N ASP A 37 18.19 6.25 2.74
CA ASP A 37 18.41 7.48 1.97
C ASP A 37 17.16 7.90 1.21
N THR A 38 16.45 6.94 0.59
CA THR A 38 15.18 7.24 -0.10
C THR A 38 14.09 7.65 0.88
N LEU A 39 14.06 7.09 2.08
CA LEU A 39 13.12 7.51 3.14
C LEU A 39 13.44 8.92 3.63
N LYS A 40 14.73 9.26 3.87
CA LYS A 40 15.16 10.59 4.25
C LYS A 40 14.82 11.62 3.17
N ALA A 41 15.06 11.28 1.90
CA ALA A 41 14.69 12.15 0.78
C ALA A 41 13.18 12.40 0.71
N ALA A 42 12.36 11.37 0.94
CA ALA A 42 10.89 11.50 0.96
C ALA A 42 10.37 12.24 2.20
N ALA A 43 11.02 12.09 3.33
CA ALA A 43 10.69 12.78 4.59
C ALA A 43 11.04 14.27 4.54
N GLY A 44 12.12 14.63 3.84
CA GLY A 44 12.74 15.95 3.94
C GLY A 44 13.09 16.30 5.39
N ASP A 45 13.19 17.58 5.67
CA ASP A 45 13.44 18.08 7.04
C ASP A 45 12.14 18.33 7.82
N HIS A 46 11.04 17.62 7.45
CA HIS A 46 9.75 17.90 8.07
C HIS A 46 9.68 17.40 9.53
N PRO A 47 9.35 18.26 10.51
CA PRO A 47 9.44 17.93 11.95
C PRO A 47 8.50 16.79 12.37
N ASN A 48 7.44 16.52 11.61
CA ASN A 48 6.47 15.45 11.87
C ASN A 48 6.79 14.14 11.16
N SER A 49 7.93 14.06 10.45
CA SER A 49 8.36 12.83 9.77
C SER A 49 9.23 11.96 10.70
N MET A 50 9.09 10.64 10.54
CA MET A 50 9.92 9.65 11.20
C MET A 50 10.36 8.59 10.21
N VAL A 51 11.66 8.48 9.97
CA VAL A 51 12.23 7.43 9.12
C VAL A 51 12.31 6.13 9.91
N LEU A 52 11.72 5.06 9.38
CA LEU A 52 11.65 3.74 10.00
C LEU A 52 12.20 2.69 9.01
N VAL A 53 13.50 2.41 9.13
CA VAL A 53 14.14 1.39 8.27
C VAL A 53 13.60 0.02 8.63
N CYS A 54 12.93 -0.65 7.67
CA CYS A 54 12.24 -1.90 7.93
C CYS A 54 12.07 -2.73 6.65
N ASP A 55 12.35 -4.02 6.72
CA ASP A 55 11.85 -4.99 5.75
C ASP A 55 10.49 -5.50 6.22
N VAL A 56 9.42 -5.16 5.50
CA VAL A 56 8.06 -5.59 5.85
C VAL A 56 7.87 -7.11 5.82
N GLY A 57 8.73 -7.84 5.09
CA GLY A 57 8.72 -9.30 5.05
C GLY A 57 9.44 -9.98 6.23
N ASP A 58 9.99 -9.21 7.17
CA ASP A 58 10.62 -9.71 8.40
C ASP A 58 9.81 -9.31 9.64
N PRO A 59 9.25 -10.27 10.40
CA PRO A 59 8.43 -9.98 11.58
C PRO A 59 9.16 -9.13 12.64
N ALA A 60 10.44 -9.41 12.90
CA ALA A 60 11.20 -8.69 13.92
C ALA A 60 11.43 -7.23 13.52
N SER A 61 11.72 -6.99 12.23
CA SER A 61 11.89 -5.66 11.68
C SER A 61 10.59 -4.84 11.75
N VAL A 62 9.44 -5.47 11.49
CA VAL A 62 8.12 -4.82 11.62
C VAL A 62 7.82 -4.48 13.07
N ASP A 63 8.00 -5.44 14.00
CA ASP A 63 7.75 -5.20 15.43
C ASP A 63 8.63 -4.06 15.97
N GLN A 64 9.91 -3.98 15.56
CA GLN A 64 10.81 -2.90 15.92
C GLN A 64 10.35 -1.54 15.37
N ALA A 65 10.01 -1.46 14.09
CA ALA A 65 9.61 -0.20 13.46
C ALA A 65 8.31 0.36 14.07
N PHE A 66 7.31 -0.49 14.27
CA PHE A 66 6.05 -0.09 14.89
C PHE A 66 6.23 0.25 16.38
N GLY A 67 7.06 -0.52 17.11
CA GLY A 67 7.42 -0.22 18.50
C GLY A 67 8.09 1.15 18.65
N THR A 68 9.03 1.49 17.76
CA THR A 68 9.70 2.80 17.73
C THR A 68 8.69 3.94 17.53
N ALA A 69 7.77 3.80 16.58
CA ALA A 69 6.74 4.80 16.34
C ALA A 69 5.82 4.96 17.56
N MET A 70 5.42 3.85 18.20
CA MET A 70 4.55 3.88 19.37
C MET A 70 5.22 4.47 20.60
N HIS A 71 6.52 4.21 20.80
CA HIS A 71 7.28 4.83 21.89
C HIS A 71 7.26 6.37 21.77
N ALA A 72 7.37 6.89 20.56
CA ALA A 72 7.38 8.33 20.30
C ALA A 72 5.98 8.97 20.30
N TRP A 73 4.95 8.25 19.84
CA TRP A 73 3.63 8.84 19.55
C TRP A 73 2.54 8.42 20.52
N GLY A 74 2.65 7.25 21.11
CA GLY A 74 1.66 6.65 21.99
C GLY A 74 0.37 6.18 21.30
N ARG A 75 0.21 6.47 19.98
CA ARG A 75 -1.00 6.16 19.22
C ARG A 75 -0.71 6.00 17.73
N LEU A 76 -1.47 5.12 17.07
CA LEU A 76 -1.50 4.97 15.62
C LEU A 76 -2.95 5.12 15.13
N ASP A 77 -3.22 6.14 14.31
CA ASP A 77 -4.55 6.38 13.77
C ASP A 77 -4.77 5.71 12.42
N VAL A 78 -3.74 5.66 11.56
CA VAL A 78 -3.82 5.09 10.21
C VAL A 78 -2.60 4.25 9.89
N LEU A 79 -2.84 3.10 9.24
CA LEU A 79 -1.82 2.35 8.52
C LEU A 79 -2.15 2.38 7.01
N PHE A 80 -1.22 2.81 6.18
CA PHE A 80 -1.27 2.58 4.74
C PHE A 80 -0.29 1.48 4.35
N ASN A 81 -0.80 0.28 4.12
CA ASN A 81 -0.08 -0.89 3.63
C ASN A 81 0.19 -0.75 2.14
N ASN A 82 1.26 -0.03 1.78
CA ASN A 82 1.57 0.29 0.40
C ASN A 82 2.81 -0.46 -0.13
N ALA A 83 3.68 -0.96 0.73
CA ALA A 83 4.85 -1.71 0.30
C ALA A 83 4.48 -2.85 -0.64
N GLY A 84 5.16 -2.91 -1.79
CA GLY A 84 4.91 -3.93 -2.78
C GLY A 84 5.93 -3.88 -3.92
N ARG A 85 5.98 -4.96 -4.67
CA ARG A 85 6.82 -5.08 -5.86
C ARG A 85 6.10 -5.83 -6.97
N GLY A 86 6.44 -5.53 -8.20
CA GLY A 86 6.07 -6.31 -9.37
C GLY A 86 7.00 -7.49 -9.60
N SER A 87 6.74 -8.22 -10.67
CA SER A 87 7.61 -9.24 -11.25
C SER A 87 7.82 -8.99 -12.74
N PRO A 88 8.92 -9.45 -13.34
CA PRO A 88 9.04 -9.49 -14.80
C PRO A 88 7.85 -10.26 -15.40
N PRO A 89 7.32 -9.84 -16.57
CA PRO A 89 6.22 -10.55 -17.22
C PRO A 89 6.75 -11.88 -17.81
N LYS A 90 6.38 -12.98 -17.16
CA LYS A 90 6.72 -14.35 -17.56
C LYS A 90 5.50 -15.25 -17.43
N THR A 91 5.40 -16.29 -18.25
CA THR A 91 4.40 -17.34 -18.06
C THR A 91 4.60 -18.07 -16.73
N ALA A 92 3.62 -18.82 -16.27
CA ALA A 92 3.69 -19.47 -14.97
C ALA A 92 4.86 -20.48 -14.87
N ASP A 93 5.15 -21.21 -15.94
CA ASP A 93 6.23 -22.19 -16.06
C ASP A 93 7.62 -21.54 -16.15
N GLU A 94 7.72 -20.32 -16.67
CA GLU A 94 8.96 -19.55 -16.77
C GLU A 94 9.24 -18.68 -15.54
N THR A 95 8.27 -18.54 -14.65
CA THR A 95 8.43 -17.73 -13.44
C THR A 95 9.34 -18.44 -12.44
N ASP A 96 10.47 -17.80 -12.09
CA ASP A 96 11.39 -18.33 -11.09
C ASP A 96 10.69 -18.44 -9.72
N ILE A 97 10.91 -19.54 -9.02
CA ILE A 97 10.32 -19.78 -7.69
C ILE A 97 10.74 -18.69 -6.70
N ASP A 98 11.99 -18.24 -6.73
CA ASP A 98 12.47 -17.16 -5.85
C ASP A 98 11.74 -15.85 -6.14
N THR A 99 11.47 -15.55 -7.41
CA THR A 99 10.64 -14.37 -7.80
C THR A 99 9.22 -14.50 -7.22
N TRP A 100 8.59 -15.67 -7.34
CA TRP A 100 7.28 -15.94 -6.74
C TRP A 100 7.31 -15.73 -5.23
N MET A 101 8.25 -16.40 -4.54
CA MET A 101 8.36 -16.34 -3.08
C MET A 101 8.62 -14.93 -2.58
N ASP A 102 9.45 -14.15 -3.28
CA ASP A 102 9.77 -12.78 -2.87
C ASP A 102 8.59 -11.81 -3.09
N VAL A 103 7.81 -11.98 -4.17
CA VAL A 103 6.56 -11.22 -4.37
C VAL A 103 5.54 -11.55 -3.29
N VAL A 104 5.34 -12.83 -2.96
CA VAL A 104 4.44 -13.26 -1.87
C VAL A 104 4.92 -12.72 -0.53
N ARG A 105 6.21 -12.82 -0.23
CA ARG A 105 6.82 -12.34 1.01
C ARG A 105 6.57 -10.85 1.22
N VAL A 106 6.77 -10.03 0.19
CA VAL A 106 6.62 -8.58 0.32
C VAL A 106 5.15 -8.16 0.25
N ASN A 107 4.42 -8.59 -0.80
CA ASN A 107 3.10 -8.04 -1.09
C ASN A 107 2.00 -8.60 -0.16
N LEU A 108 2.10 -9.86 0.24
CA LEU A 108 1.08 -10.52 1.04
C LEU A 108 1.51 -10.69 2.50
N THR A 109 2.62 -11.39 2.75
CA THR A 109 3.10 -11.62 4.11
C THR A 109 3.45 -10.29 4.79
N GLY A 110 4.15 -9.39 4.10
CA GLY A 110 4.49 -8.07 4.62
C GLY A 110 3.27 -7.22 4.96
N SER A 111 2.27 -7.22 4.10
CA SER A 111 1.00 -6.52 4.38
C SER A 111 0.28 -7.11 5.60
N PHE A 112 0.29 -8.44 5.75
CA PHE A 112 -0.28 -9.10 6.92
C PHE A 112 0.49 -8.75 8.21
N LEU A 113 1.83 -8.78 8.19
CA LEU A 113 2.65 -8.46 9.36
C LEU A 113 2.45 -7.02 9.82
N CYS A 114 2.45 -6.06 8.90
CA CYS A 114 2.19 -4.65 9.22
C CYS A 114 0.75 -4.44 9.72
N ALA A 115 -0.23 -5.08 9.08
CA ALA A 115 -1.62 -5.03 9.54
C ALA A 115 -1.79 -5.65 10.94
N ARG A 116 -1.12 -6.77 11.23
CA ARG A 116 -1.12 -7.42 12.54
C ARG A 116 -0.57 -6.49 13.63
N ALA A 117 0.57 -5.83 13.37
CA ALA A 117 1.17 -4.88 14.31
C ALA A 117 0.25 -3.67 14.55
N ALA A 118 -0.27 -3.06 13.48
CA ALA A 118 -1.21 -1.94 13.60
C ALA A 118 -2.49 -2.33 14.33
N PHE A 119 -3.06 -3.49 14.01
CA PHE A 119 -4.29 -3.98 14.64
C PHE A 119 -4.11 -4.17 16.15
N ALA A 120 -2.99 -4.75 16.59
CA ALA A 120 -2.68 -4.92 18.01
C ALA A 120 -2.60 -3.57 18.74
N ILE A 121 -1.95 -2.58 18.12
CA ILE A 121 -1.84 -1.21 18.65
C ILE A 121 -3.23 -0.56 18.73
N MET A 122 -3.97 -0.53 17.60
CA MET A 122 -5.29 0.10 17.52
C MET A 122 -6.32 -0.52 18.46
N ARG A 123 -6.18 -1.82 18.74
CA ARG A 123 -7.02 -2.53 19.70
C ARG A 123 -6.72 -2.17 21.15
N SER A 124 -5.46 -1.89 21.49
CA SER A 124 -5.01 -1.67 22.88
C SER A 124 -4.90 -0.21 23.28
N GLN A 125 -4.85 0.72 22.33
CA GLN A 125 -4.71 2.16 22.59
C GLN A 125 -6.00 2.78 23.15
N SER A 126 -5.87 3.97 23.75
CA SER A 126 -7.01 4.76 24.27
C SER A 126 -7.02 6.17 23.66
N PRO A 127 -8.13 6.61 23.03
CA PRO A 127 -9.31 5.81 22.69
C PRO A 127 -8.98 4.68 21.73
N GLN A 128 -9.71 3.56 21.83
CA GLN A 128 -9.56 2.40 20.95
C GLN A 128 -9.94 2.76 19.51
N GLY A 129 -9.41 2.02 18.53
CA GLY A 129 -9.79 2.16 17.12
C GLY A 129 -8.70 2.77 16.25
N GLY A 130 -8.93 2.76 14.95
CA GLY A 130 -8.02 3.25 13.91
C GLY A 130 -8.42 2.75 12.53
N ARG A 131 -7.59 3.03 11.53
CA ARG A 131 -7.89 2.67 10.14
C ARG A 131 -6.72 1.98 9.46
N ILE A 132 -6.99 0.87 8.79
CA ILE A 132 -6.03 0.17 7.93
C ILE A 132 -6.48 0.34 6.48
N ILE A 133 -5.59 0.83 5.62
CA ILE A 133 -5.82 0.98 4.19
C ILE A 133 -4.82 0.08 3.46
N ASN A 134 -5.31 -0.93 2.75
CA ASN A 134 -4.47 -1.82 1.97
C ASN A 134 -4.36 -1.34 0.52
N ASN A 135 -3.14 -1.29 -0.01
CA ASN A 135 -2.89 -1.02 -1.42
C ASN A 135 -3.19 -2.29 -2.24
N GLY A 136 -4.35 -2.31 -2.86
CA GLY A 136 -4.75 -3.29 -3.84
C GLY A 136 -4.18 -2.99 -5.24
N SER A 137 -4.95 -3.33 -6.25
CA SER A 137 -4.67 -3.04 -7.66
C SER A 137 -5.89 -3.41 -8.49
N VAL A 138 -6.05 -2.79 -9.65
CA VAL A 138 -6.98 -3.31 -10.68
C VAL A 138 -6.64 -4.77 -11.05
N SER A 139 -5.41 -5.22 -10.82
CA SER A 139 -5.00 -6.62 -10.95
C SER A 139 -5.61 -7.56 -9.89
N ALA A 140 -6.30 -7.02 -8.87
CA ALA A 140 -7.13 -7.81 -7.97
C ALA A 140 -8.46 -8.25 -8.62
N HIS A 141 -8.77 -7.75 -9.82
CA HIS A 141 -10.00 -8.02 -10.54
C HIS A 141 -9.75 -8.62 -11.93
N ALA A 142 -8.74 -8.08 -12.65
CA ALA A 142 -8.40 -8.51 -14.00
C ALA A 142 -6.87 -8.63 -14.14
N PRO A 143 -6.35 -9.84 -14.46
CA PRO A 143 -4.91 -10.06 -14.62
C PRO A 143 -4.37 -9.40 -15.89
N ARG A 144 -3.04 -9.22 -15.93
CA ARG A 144 -2.28 -8.98 -17.16
C ARG A 144 -1.56 -10.26 -17.58
N PRO A 145 -1.23 -10.43 -18.86
CA PRO A 145 -0.34 -11.52 -19.29
C PRO A 145 0.98 -11.49 -18.49
N GLY A 146 1.45 -12.66 -18.07
CA GLY A 146 2.74 -12.79 -17.36
C GLY A 146 2.77 -12.21 -15.95
N SER A 147 1.62 -12.04 -15.27
CA SER A 147 1.56 -11.37 -13.96
C SER A 147 1.16 -12.30 -12.81
N ALA A 148 1.32 -13.62 -12.94
CA ALA A 148 0.83 -14.58 -11.96
C ALA A 148 1.25 -14.28 -10.51
N PRO A 149 2.53 -13.97 -10.17
CA PRO A 149 2.91 -13.67 -8.79
C PRO A 149 2.21 -12.42 -8.25
N TYR A 150 2.23 -11.35 -9.02
CA TYR A 150 1.64 -10.07 -8.61
C TYR A 150 0.11 -10.17 -8.49
N THR A 151 -0.55 -10.69 -9.52
CA THR A 151 -2.01 -10.86 -9.57
C THR A 151 -2.51 -11.71 -8.42
N SER A 152 -1.86 -12.85 -8.14
CA SER A 152 -2.24 -13.72 -7.03
C SER A 152 -2.18 -12.99 -5.69
N THR A 153 -1.09 -12.23 -5.44
CA THR A 153 -0.97 -11.46 -4.20
C THR A 153 -2.03 -10.36 -4.08
N LYS A 154 -2.38 -9.67 -5.19
CA LYS A 154 -3.39 -8.60 -5.16
C LYS A 154 -4.82 -9.15 -4.97
N HIS A 155 -5.13 -10.33 -5.48
CA HIS A 155 -6.37 -11.03 -5.13
C HIS A 155 -6.40 -11.43 -3.64
N ALA A 156 -5.28 -11.94 -3.10
CA ALA A 156 -5.16 -12.32 -1.70
C ALA A 156 -5.33 -11.11 -0.75
N ILE A 157 -4.85 -9.91 -1.12
CA ILE A 157 -5.07 -8.68 -0.35
C ILE A 157 -6.56 -8.37 -0.21
N THR A 158 -7.39 -8.67 -1.21
CA THR A 158 -8.85 -8.51 -1.10
C THR A 158 -9.43 -9.41 0.01
N GLY A 159 -8.96 -10.65 0.11
CA GLY A 159 -9.33 -11.56 1.20
C GLY A 159 -8.88 -11.04 2.56
N LEU A 160 -7.61 -10.61 2.67
CA LEU A 160 -7.05 -10.02 3.88
C LEU A 160 -7.85 -8.79 4.34
N THR A 161 -8.18 -7.89 3.42
CA THR A 161 -8.97 -6.68 3.71
C THR A 161 -10.34 -7.02 4.31
N LYS A 162 -11.04 -7.99 3.70
CA LYS A 162 -12.36 -8.45 4.21
C LYS A 162 -12.27 -9.06 5.60
N SER A 163 -11.25 -9.91 5.85
CA SER A 163 -11.01 -10.52 7.17
C SER A 163 -10.73 -9.46 8.23
N LEU A 164 -9.79 -8.53 7.96
CA LEU A 164 -9.46 -7.46 8.90
C LEU A 164 -10.65 -6.53 9.16
N SER A 165 -11.48 -6.24 8.15
CA SER A 165 -12.69 -5.45 8.31
C SER A 165 -13.71 -6.15 9.21
N LEU A 166 -13.85 -7.48 9.12
CA LEU A 166 -14.73 -8.25 9.99
C LEU A 166 -14.22 -8.29 11.43
N ASP A 167 -12.93 -8.61 11.62
CA ASP A 167 -12.30 -8.75 12.93
C ASP A 167 -12.22 -7.42 13.68
N GLY A 168 -12.10 -6.31 12.95
CA GLY A 168 -11.96 -4.96 13.51
C GLY A 168 -13.23 -4.37 14.10
N ARG A 169 -14.43 -4.86 13.74
CA ARG A 169 -15.73 -4.26 14.08
C ARG A 169 -15.92 -3.97 15.55
N ARG A 170 -15.56 -4.90 16.42
CA ARG A 170 -15.72 -4.77 17.88
C ARG A 170 -14.64 -3.91 18.56
N TYR A 171 -13.69 -3.40 17.78
CA TYR A 171 -12.56 -2.61 18.27
C TYR A 171 -12.49 -1.23 17.63
N ASP A 172 -13.52 -0.81 16.89
CA ASP A 172 -13.54 0.42 16.12
C ASP A 172 -12.35 0.53 15.13
N ILE A 173 -11.92 -0.62 14.58
CA ILE A 173 -10.86 -0.68 13.57
C ILE A 173 -11.52 -0.86 12.20
N ALA A 174 -11.47 0.18 11.37
CA ALA A 174 -11.91 0.13 9.99
C ALA A 174 -10.81 -0.41 9.09
N CYS A 175 -11.14 -1.29 8.15
CA CYS A 175 -10.21 -1.74 7.12
C CYS A 175 -10.82 -1.59 5.74
N GLY A 176 -10.09 -0.93 4.83
CA GLY A 176 -10.49 -0.75 3.43
C GLY A 176 -9.32 -1.02 2.48
N GLN A 177 -9.64 -1.06 1.19
CA GLN A 177 -8.69 -1.29 0.12
C GLN A 177 -8.84 -0.24 -0.97
N ILE A 178 -7.70 0.26 -1.47
CA ILE A 178 -7.64 1.11 -2.65
C ILE A 178 -7.04 0.31 -3.80
N ASP A 179 -7.81 0.08 -4.87
CA ASP A 179 -7.38 -0.59 -6.08
C ASP A 179 -6.88 0.43 -7.09
N ILE A 180 -5.57 0.41 -7.33
CA ILE A 180 -4.90 1.43 -8.11
C ILE A 180 -4.61 0.89 -9.51
N GLY A 181 -5.04 1.65 -10.53
CA GLY A 181 -4.60 1.48 -11.90
C GLY A 181 -3.33 2.32 -12.16
N ASN A 182 -2.89 2.40 -13.38
CA ASN A 182 -1.61 2.95 -13.84
C ASN A 182 -1.25 4.34 -13.26
N ALA A 183 -0.89 4.44 -11.98
CA ALA A 183 -0.35 5.65 -11.37
C ALA A 183 1.12 5.83 -11.77
N LEU A 184 1.48 7.01 -12.27
CA LEU A 184 2.83 7.29 -12.79
C LEU A 184 3.87 7.27 -11.67
N THR A 185 4.64 6.20 -11.63
CA THR A 185 5.78 5.99 -10.73
C THR A 185 6.92 5.35 -11.51
N GLU A 186 8.12 5.27 -10.95
CA GLU A 186 9.24 4.55 -11.57
C GLU A 186 8.87 3.10 -11.95
N MET A 187 8.04 2.43 -11.15
CA MET A 187 7.55 1.08 -11.43
C MET A 187 6.67 1.01 -12.67
N VAL A 188 5.94 2.08 -12.96
CA VAL A 188 4.93 2.16 -14.04
C VAL A 188 5.48 2.85 -15.29
N GLU A 189 6.65 3.49 -15.21
CA GLU A 189 7.29 4.15 -16.36
C GLU A 189 7.36 3.28 -17.63
N PRO A 190 7.71 1.97 -17.55
CA PRO A 190 7.70 1.09 -18.72
C PRO A 190 6.33 0.97 -19.41
N MET A 191 5.22 1.25 -18.71
CA MET A 191 3.88 1.18 -19.32
C MET A 191 3.64 2.24 -20.39
N LYS A 192 4.38 3.34 -20.36
CA LYS A 192 4.33 4.38 -21.40
C LYS A 192 4.91 3.91 -22.74
N THR A 193 5.86 2.97 -22.71
CA THR A 193 6.51 2.46 -23.89
C THR A 193 5.83 1.23 -24.46
N GLY A 194 5.22 0.40 -23.63
CA GLY A 194 4.45 -0.75 -24.08
C GLY A 194 4.28 -1.83 -23.03
N MET A 195 3.07 -2.35 -22.93
CA MET A 195 2.71 -3.47 -22.07
C MET A 195 2.07 -4.60 -22.88
N PRO A 196 2.32 -5.87 -22.55
CA PRO A 196 1.65 -6.99 -23.17
C PRO A 196 0.13 -6.90 -22.98
N GLN A 197 -0.60 -7.06 -24.08
CA GLN A 197 -2.05 -7.10 -24.10
C GLN A 197 -2.57 -8.54 -24.22
N ALA A 198 -3.87 -8.77 -23.96
CA ALA A 198 -4.49 -10.09 -24.04
C ALA A 198 -4.41 -10.70 -25.45
N ASP A 199 -4.41 -9.87 -26.48
CA ASP A 199 -4.28 -10.29 -27.89
C ASP A 199 -2.85 -10.57 -28.34
N GLY A 200 -1.86 -10.53 -27.39
CA GLY A 200 -0.44 -10.71 -27.67
C GLY A 200 0.28 -9.48 -28.22
N SER A 201 -0.42 -8.38 -28.49
CA SER A 201 0.21 -7.12 -28.91
C SER A 201 0.88 -6.42 -27.74
N ILE A 202 1.84 -5.52 -28.05
CA ILE A 202 2.46 -4.63 -27.07
C ILE A 202 1.97 -3.21 -27.35
N ARG A 203 1.32 -2.59 -26.36
CA ARG A 203 0.77 -1.23 -26.52
C ARG A 203 1.09 -0.35 -25.32
N PRO A 204 1.35 0.96 -25.53
CA PRO A 204 1.44 1.91 -24.43
C PRO A 204 0.08 2.03 -23.73
N GLU A 205 0.13 2.25 -22.42
CA GLU A 205 -1.07 2.43 -21.61
C GLU A 205 -1.10 3.82 -20.96
N ALA A 206 -2.30 4.38 -20.86
CA ALA A 206 -2.50 5.64 -20.18
C ALA A 206 -2.15 5.54 -18.68
N THR A 207 -1.55 6.62 -18.16
CA THR A 207 -1.19 6.76 -16.75
C THR A 207 -1.89 7.99 -16.15
N MET A 208 -2.00 8.03 -14.82
CA MET A 208 -2.48 9.19 -14.06
C MET A 208 -1.41 9.69 -13.11
N ASP A 209 -1.53 10.94 -12.67
CA ASP A 209 -0.64 11.50 -11.65
C ASP A 209 -0.80 10.73 -10.31
N VAL A 210 0.33 10.46 -9.67
CA VAL A 210 0.38 9.78 -8.37
C VAL A 210 -0.31 10.58 -7.26
N ALA A 211 -0.39 11.90 -7.40
CA ALA A 211 -1.08 12.79 -6.46
C ALA A 211 -2.57 12.43 -6.32
N HIS A 212 -3.23 11.94 -7.39
CA HIS A 212 -4.62 11.49 -7.31
C HIS A 212 -4.79 10.29 -6.36
N VAL A 213 -3.80 9.38 -6.33
CA VAL A 213 -3.80 8.25 -5.39
C VAL A 213 -3.58 8.74 -3.96
N ALA A 214 -2.60 9.63 -3.73
CA ALA A 214 -2.31 10.20 -2.42
C ALA A 214 -3.54 10.91 -1.82
N ASN A 215 -4.23 11.73 -2.62
CA ASN A 215 -5.47 12.41 -2.21
C ASN A 215 -6.60 11.42 -1.91
N SER A 216 -6.71 10.33 -2.66
CA SER A 216 -7.71 9.29 -2.41
C SER A 216 -7.44 8.54 -1.11
N VAL A 217 -6.19 8.20 -0.81
CA VAL A 217 -5.77 7.60 0.47
C VAL A 217 -6.06 8.57 1.62
N PHE A 218 -5.77 9.85 1.44
CA PHE A 218 -6.07 10.88 2.44
C PHE A 218 -7.58 10.98 2.70
N HIS A 219 -8.42 11.00 1.66
CA HIS A 219 -9.87 10.96 1.81
C HIS A 219 -10.33 9.73 2.59
N MET A 220 -9.82 8.53 2.27
CA MET A 220 -10.15 7.31 3.04
C MET A 220 -9.74 7.44 4.51
N ALA A 221 -8.58 8.04 4.79
CA ALA A 221 -8.05 8.20 6.15
C ALA A 221 -8.84 9.20 6.99
N GLU A 222 -9.40 10.24 6.36
CA GLU A 222 -10.17 11.30 7.05
C GLU A 222 -11.63 10.92 7.33
N MET A 223 -12.12 9.81 6.77
CA MET A 223 -13.47 9.34 7.12
C MET A 223 -13.57 9.04 8.63
N PRO A 224 -14.68 9.41 9.30
CA PRO A 224 -14.91 9.02 10.68
C PRO A 224 -14.99 7.49 10.80
N LEU A 225 -14.72 6.94 12.01
CA LEU A 225 -14.62 5.48 12.19
C LEU A 225 -15.97 4.75 12.09
N ASP A 226 -17.08 5.47 12.14
CA ASP A 226 -18.43 4.92 11.89
C ASP A 226 -18.75 4.76 10.40
N ALA A 227 -17.84 5.25 9.52
CA ALA A 227 -17.93 5.08 8.07
C ALA A 227 -16.63 4.51 7.52
N ASN A 228 -16.72 3.63 6.52
CA ASN A 228 -15.56 3.01 5.88
C ASN A 228 -15.71 2.99 4.36
N VAL A 229 -14.70 3.44 3.66
CA VAL A 229 -14.54 3.13 2.24
C VAL A 229 -13.97 1.71 2.12
N GLN A 230 -14.86 0.73 1.97
CA GLN A 230 -14.47 -0.69 1.95
C GLN A 230 -13.60 -1.03 0.75
N PHE A 231 -13.99 -0.54 -0.44
CA PHE A 231 -13.22 -0.66 -1.69
C PHE A 231 -13.33 0.64 -2.49
N MET A 232 -12.19 1.10 -3.01
CA MET A 232 -12.12 2.26 -3.92
C MET A 232 -11.22 1.89 -5.10
N THR A 233 -11.68 2.14 -6.33
CA THR A 233 -10.85 2.00 -7.53
C THR A 233 -10.50 3.37 -8.07
N VAL A 234 -9.19 3.64 -8.21
CA VAL A 234 -8.64 4.88 -8.79
C VAL A 234 -7.73 4.50 -9.96
N MET A 235 -8.07 4.94 -11.16
CA MET A 235 -7.38 4.52 -12.36
C MET A 235 -7.36 5.60 -13.44
N ALA A 236 -6.38 5.53 -14.36
CA ALA A 236 -6.40 6.37 -15.55
C ALA A 236 -7.61 6.00 -16.44
N PRO A 237 -8.49 6.96 -16.83
CA PRO A 237 -9.72 6.64 -17.56
C PRO A 237 -9.50 5.93 -18.90
N LYS A 238 -8.34 6.15 -19.53
CA LYS A 238 -7.99 5.57 -20.84
C LYS A 238 -7.15 4.30 -20.76
N MET A 239 -6.85 3.78 -19.54
CA MET A 239 -6.16 2.51 -19.42
C MET A 239 -7.09 1.32 -19.73
N PRO A 240 -6.57 0.21 -20.28
CA PRO A 240 -7.39 -0.97 -20.56
C PRO A 240 -7.70 -1.73 -19.26
N PHE A 241 -8.90 -1.54 -18.74
CA PHE A 241 -9.44 -2.26 -17.58
C PHE A 241 -10.88 -2.69 -17.85
N ILE A 242 -11.82 -1.74 -17.99
CA ILE A 242 -13.19 -2.03 -18.47
C ILE A 242 -13.11 -2.25 -19.97
N GLY A 243 -13.77 -3.32 -20.46
CA GLY A 243 -13.73 -3.70 -21.88
C GLY A 243 -12.41 -4.40 -22.30
N ARG A 244 -11.57 -4.82 -21.35
CA ARG A 244 -10.44 -5.71 -21.61
C ARG A 244 -11.02 -7.12 -21.84
N GLY A 245 -10.90 -7.64 -23.04
CA GLY A 245 -11.37 -8.97 -23.41
C GLY A 245 -10.82 -9.36 -24.76
#